data_d0ddeb21fac066a91bc9653248d2fd3e
#
_entry.id   d0ddeb21fac066a91bc9653248d2fd3e
#
_cell.length_a   1.000
_cell.length_b   1.000
_cell.length_c   1.000
_cell.angle_alpha   90.00
_cell.angle_beta   90.00
_cell.angle_gamma   90.00
#
_symmetry.space_group_name_H-M   'P 1'
#
loop_
_entity.id
_entity.type
_entity.pdbx_description
1 polymer ?
#
loop_
_entity_poly.entity_id
_entity_poly.type
_entity_poly.pdbx_seq_one_letter_code
_entity_poly.pdbx_strand_id
1 'polypeptide(L)'
;MKPISFSFRSGILFLLFSILFFSGWSQEKTKIKTKGPAHKDTMVMHVSPLDTLVIERILGMKGKFNNGEYKVTIPQNDLSVEVDGFKIIPAMGLGTWVDFAASSDGAMIMGDLVLTENDLKPVQQEIIRQGLTISAIHNHFIRNHPNVMYMHLGGSGSLEQVAQKVKAVLDKIKEVRGGDPSKGTASNEAVPNSLDTRQLDTIVGYKAEMSKGVYKYTIGRPDVSLKEHGVTVTTFMGFNTWAAFQGSPDHAAVAGDFTMLENEVPLVIKALVEHGIEVVAVHNHMVHEQPRIFFLHYWGVGNALQLAQGLRAALDQTSRKNNSMSGMHMNP
;
A
#
# COMPACT_ATOMS: atom_id res chain seq x y z
N MET A 1 16.92 -52.04 -20.14
CA MET A 1 16.91 -50.62 -20.55
C MET A 1 18.36 -50.13 -20.60
N LYS A 2 18.84 -49.78 -21.78
CA LYS A 2 20.24 -49.37 -22.04
C LYS A 2 20.36 -47.85 -21.90
N PRO A 3 21.45 -47.30 -21.34
CA PRO A 3 21.70 -45.88 -21.31
C PRO A 3 22.30 -45.39 -22.62
N ILE A 4 21.84 -44.21 -23.05
CA ILE A 4 22.34 -43.50 -24.24
C ILE A 4 23.45 -42.54 -23.80
N SER A 5 24.65 -42.73 -24.37
CA SER A 5 25.79 -41.83 -24.16
C SER A 5 25.83 -40.79 -25.28
N PHE A 6 25.98 -39.50 -24.92
CA PHE A 6 26.28 -38.43 -25.87
C PHE A 6 27.75 -38.03 -25.77
N SER A 7 28.42 -38.12 -26.92
CA SER A 7 29.82 -37.75 -27.11
C SER A 7 29.91 -36.26 -27.54
N PHE A 8 30.70 -35.46 -26.81
CA PHE A 8 31.12 -34.14 -27.20
C PHE A 8 32.35 -34.20 -28.11
N ARG A 9 32.27 -33.63 -29.31
CA ARG A 9 33.43 -33.34 -30.17
C ARG A 9 33.73 -31.85 -30.12
N SER A 10 34.91 -31.51 -29.58
CA SER A 10 35.50 -30.16 -29.61
C SER A 10 36.11 -29.89 -30.98
N GLY A 11 35.76 -28.80 -31.59
CA GLY A 11 36.43 -28.24 -32.79
C GLY A 11 37.08 -26.91 -32.41
N ILE A 12 38.43 -26.90 -32.41
CA ILE A 12 39.24 -25.69 -32.23
C ILE A 12 39.56 -25.13 -33.64
N LEU A 13 39.17 -23.86 -33.87
CA LEU A 13 39.53 -23.14 -35.10
C LEU A 13 40.50 -22.00 -34.74
N PHE A 14 41.75 -22.13 -35.21
CA PHE A 14 42.78 -21.08 -35.17
C PHE A 14 42.60 -20.12 -36.31
N LEU A 15 42.54 -18.81 -36.08
CA LEU A 15 42.64 -17.77 -37.05
C LEU A 15 43.89 -16.91 -36.79
N LEU A 16 44.79 -16.95 -37.78
CA LEU A 16 46.04 -16.21 -37.85
C LEU A 16 45.78 -14.74 -38.12
N PHE A 17 46.40 -13.87 -37.36
CA PHE A 17 46.44 -12.41 -37.61
C PHE A 17 47.69 -12.05 -38.40
N SER A 18 47.50 -11.44 -39.57
CA SER A 18 48.57 -10.86 -40.37
C SER A 18 48.74 -9.37 -39.99
N ILE A 19 49.97 -9.04 -39.62
CA ILE A 19 50.40 -7.67 -39.33
C ILE A 19 50.84 -7.01 -40.65
N LEU A 20 50.25 -5.88 -41.02
CA LEU A 20 50.77 -4.97 -42.05
C LEU A 20 51.16 -3.64 -41.43
N PHE A 21 52.47 -3.35 -41.48
CA PHE A 21 53.02 -2.04 -41.22
C PHE A 21 52.69 -1.07 -42.35
N PHE A 22 52.21 0.12 -42.00
CA PHE A 22 52.33 1.29 -42.90
C PHE A 22 52.81 2.51 -42.10
N SER A 23 53.90 3.06 -42.65
CA SER A 23 54.63 4.20 -42.18
C SER A 23 53.99 5.53 -42.58
N GLY A 24 53.96 6.45 -41.64
CA GLY A 24 54.22 7.86 -41.83
C GLY A 24 53.20 8.72 -42.57
N TRP A 25 52.57 9.63 -41.83
CA TRP A 25 52.32 10.96 -42.38
C TRP A 25 52.23 12.02 -41.28
N SER A 26 52.65 13.21 -41.71
CA SER A 26 52.89 14.46 -41.08
C SER A 26 51.82 15.02 -40.15
N GLN A 27 52.28 15.69 -39.08
CA GLN A 27 51.45 16.44 -38.12
C GLN A 27 50.92 17.73 -38.76
N GLU A 28 49.63 17.88 -38.80
CA GLU A 28 48.96 19.18 -38.93
C GLU A 28 48.18 19.46 -37.64
N LYS A 29 48.63 20.50 -36.93
CA LYS A 29 48.02 20.94 -35.63
C LYS A 29 46.72 21.67 -35.90
N THR A 30 45.59 20.97 -35.91
CA THR A 30 44.27 21.59 -35.89
C THR A 30 43.91 21.94 -34.43
N LYS A 31 43.77 23.23 -34.15
CA LYS A 31 43.27 23.72 -32.84
C LYS A 31 41.83 23.31 -32.69
N ILE A 32 41.58 22.26 -31.88
CA ILE A 32 40.25 21.92 -31.42
C ILE A 32 39.81 22.97 -30.38
N LYS A 33 38.82 23.79 -30.77
CA LYS A 33 38.06 24.61 -29.83
C LYS A 33 37.29 23.65 -28.88
N THR A 34 37.71 23.57 -27.64
CA THR A 34 36.94 22.92 -26.57
C THR A 34 35.62 23.68 -26.42
N LYS A 35 34.51 23.07 -26.83
CA LYS A 35 33.17 23.47 -26.41
C LYS A 35 33.11 23.28 -24.88
N GLY A 36 32.73 24.33 -24.17
CA GLY A 36 32.46 24.29 -22.73
C GLY A 36 31.45 23.20 -22.37
N PRO A 37 31.35 22.85 -21.08
CA PRO A 37 30.47 21.77 -20.64
C PRO A 37 29.03 22.03 -21.11
N ALA A 38 28.46 21.06 -21.78
CA ALA A 38 27.05 21.08 -22.14
C ALA A 38 26.24 21.22 -20.86
N HIS A 39 25.51 22.32 -20.73
CA HIS A 39 24.45 22.44 -19.72
C HIS A 39 23.52 21.23 -19.93
N LYS A 40 23.51 20.30 -18.97
CA LYS A 40 22.44 19.35 -18.84
C LYS A 40 21.22 20.17 -18.42
N ASP A 41 20.40 20.59 -19.37
CA ASP A 41 19.05 21.00 -19.09
C ASP A 41 18.37 19.81 -18.40
N THR A 42 18.33 19.84 -17.09
CA THR A 42 17.42 18.99 -16.32
C THR A 42 16.02 19.46 -16.71
N MET A 43 15.40 18.74 -17.63
CA MET A 43 13.97 18.89 -17.91
C MET A 43 13.25 18.71 -16.56
N VAL A 44 12.87 19.82 -15.94
CA VAL A 44 11.92 19.81 -14.82
C VAL A 44 10.58 19.40 -15.44
N MET A 45 10.24 18.13 -15.34
CA MET A 45 8.94 17.64 -15.78
C MET A 45 7.88 18.35 -14.93
N HIS A 46 7.14 19.26 -15.53
CA HIS A 46 5.99 19.91 -14.93
C HIS A 46 4.89 18.85 -14.81
N VAL A 47 4.70 18.29 -13.63
CA VAL A 47 3.54 17.46 -13.32
C VAL A 47 2.34 18.39 -13.21
N SER A 48 1.35 18.23 -14.09
CA SER A 48 0.12 19.03 -14.03
C SER A 48 -0.65 18.72 -12.75
N PRO A 49 -1.29 19.72 -12.12
CA PRO A 49 -2.17 19.47 -10.99
C PRO A 49 -3.29 18.49 -11.35
N LEU A 50 -3.66 17.63 -10.37
CA LEU A 50 -4.73 16.65 -10.55
C LEU A 50 -6.09 17.36 -10.68
N ASP A 51 -6.80 17.15 -11.79
CA ASP A 51 -8.16 17.67 -11.99
C ASP A 51 -9.19 16.75 -11.30
N THR A 52 -9.54 17.10 -10.07
CA THR A 52 -10.48 16.31 -9.26
C THR A 52 -11.90 16.30 -9.82
N LEU A 53 -12.30 17.33 -10.60
CA LEU A 53 -13.64 17.37 -11.22
C LEU A 53 -13.78 16.31 -12.32
N VAL A 54 -12.71 16.00 -13.04
CA VAL A 54 -12.69 14.89 -14.00
C VAL A 54 -12.93 13.57 -13.29
N ILE A 55 -12.25 13.32 -12.17
CA ILE A 55 -12.41 12.10 -11.37
C ILE A 55 -13.85 12.00 -10.86
N GLU A 56 -14.36 13.06 -10.22
CA GLU A 56 -15.74 13.12 -9.67
C GLU A 56 -16.80 12.87 -10.75
N ARG A 57 -16.64 13.49 -11.90
CA ARG A 57 -17.58 13.32 -13.03
C ARG A 57 -17.60 11.89 -13.54
N ILE A 58 -16.43 11.26 -13.69
CA ILE A 58 -16.32 9.88 -14.21
C ILE A 58 -16.81 8.88 -13.19
N LEU A 59 -16.36 8.98 -11.93
CA LEU A 59 -16.73 8.03 -10.90
C LEU A 59 -18.17 8.25 -10.38
N GLY A 60 -18.72 9.42 -10.53
CA GLY A 60 -20.04 9.80 -10.00
C GLY A 60 -20.04 9.96 -8.47
N MET A 61 -18.88 10.19 -7.84
CA MET A 61 -18.74 10.34 -6.40
C MET A 61 -17.61 11.31 -6.04
N LYS A 62 -17.70 11.88 -4.83
CA LYS A 62 -16.70 12.80 -4.30
C LYS A 62 -15.66 12.06 -3.44
N GLY A 63 -14.45 12.58 -3.45
CA GLY A 63 -13.35 12.12 -2.62
C GLY A 63 -12.81 13.21 -1.69
N LYS A 64 -11.65 12.97 -1.12
CA LYS A 64 -10.88 13.95 -0.33
C LYS A 64 -9.60 14.29 -1.09
N PHE A 65 -9.32 15.58 -1.20
CA PHE A 65 -8.06 16.08 -1.75
C PHE A 65 -7.06 16.33 -0.62
N ASN A 66 -5.82 15.93 -0.82
CA ASN A 66 -4.71 16.18 0.09
C ASN A 66 -3.39 16.30 -0.68
N ASN A 67 -2.79 17.49 -0.72
CA ASN A 67 -1.46 17.74 -1.26
C ASN A 67 -1.15 17.11 -2.64
N GLY A 68 -2.08 17.20 -3.60
CA GLY A 68 -1.91 16.66 -4.94
C GLY A 68 -2.38 15.23 -5.13
N GLU A 69 -2.98 14.64 -4.11
CA GLU A 69 -3.61 13.33 -4.10
C GLU A 69 -5.12 13.46 -3.93
N TYR A 70 -5.87 12.55 -4.52
CA TYR A 70 -7.34 12.54 -4.42
C TYR A 70 -7.85 11.13 -4.16
N LYS A 71 -8.33 10.91 -2.93
CA LYS A 71 -8.83 9.61 -2.47
C LYS A 71 -10.35 9.55 -2.47
N VAL A 72 -10.88 8.57 -3.18
CA VAL A 72 -12.30 8.18 -3.12
C VAL A 72 -12.43 6.96 -2.22
N THR A 73 -13.38 7.00 -1.28
CA THR A 73 -13.65 5.89 -0.36
C THR A 73 -15.11 5.45 -0.50
N ILE A 74 -15.31 4.15 -0.63
CA ILE A 74 -16.64 3.53 -0.82
C ILE A 74 -16.88 2.61 0.37
N PRO A 75 -17.71 3.02 1.35
CA PRO A 75 -18.06 2.18 2.48
C PRO A 75 -18.88 0.98 1.99
N GLN A 76 -18.69 -0.18 2.62
CA GLN A 76 -19.41 -1.41 2.28
C GLN A 76 -20.69 -1.54 3.11
N ASN A 77 -21.61 -0.60 2.91
CA ASN A 77 -22.85 -0.50 3.69
C ASN A 77 -23.87 -1.59 3.36
N ASP A 78 -23.64 -2.38 2.32
CA ASP A 78 -24.41 -3.55 1.94
C ASP A 78 -23.99 -4.83 2.71
N LEU A 79 -22.87 -4.79 3.44
CA LEU A 79 -22.32 -5.93 4.17
C LEU A 79 -22.44 -5.76 5.69
N SER A 80 -22.91 -6.79 6.38
CA SER A 80 -22.85 -6.89 7.84
C SER A 80 -21.79 -7.92 8.22
N VAL A 81 -20.54 -7.46 8.36
CA VAL A 81 -19.40 -8.33 8.65
C VAL A 81 -19.17 -8.37 10.16
N GLU A 82 -18.94 -9.57 10.69
CA GLU A 82 -18.59 -9.83 12.08
C GLU A 82 -17.31 -10.67 12.17
N VAL A 83 -16.50 -10.41 13.19
CA VAL A 83 -15.28 -11.17 13.51
C VAL A 83 -15.22 -11.34 15.02
N ASP A 84 -15.22 -12.60 15.50
CA ASP A 84 -15.10 -12.94 16.92
C ASP A 84 -16.08 -12.15 17.85
N GLY A 85 -17.32 -11.91 17.38
CA GLY A 85 -18.36 -11.16 18.09
C GLY A 85 -18.28 -9.64 17.94
N PHE A 86 -17.34 -9.11 17.16
CA PHE A 86 -17.24 -7.69 16.87
C PHE A 86 -17.78 -7.35 15.48
N LYS A 87 -18.71 -6.39 15.42
CA LYS A 87 -19.19 -5.85 14.13
C LYS A 87 -18.07 -5.01 13.48
N ILE A 88 -17.76 -5.33 12.25
CA ILE A 88 -16.73 -4.62 11.46
C ILE A 88 -17.41 -3.53 10.62
N ILE A 89 -16.93 -2.30 10.78
CA ILE A 89 -17.40 -1.12 10.05
C ILE A 89 -16.26 -0.49 9.24
N PRO A 90 -16.52 0.45 8.34
CA PRO A 90 -15.47 1.07 7.51
C PRO A 90 -14.28 1.63 8.29
N ALA A 91 -14.49 2.18 9.49
CA ALA A 91 -13.41 2.67 10.34
C ALA A 91 -12.46 1.55 10.82
N MET A 92 -12.95 0.29 10.91
CA MET A 92 -12.14 -0.91 11.21
C MET A 92 -11.49 -1.55 9.95
N GLY A 93 -11.58 -0.92 8.78
CA GLY A 93 -10.98 -1.42 7.55
C GLY A 93 -11.98 -2.03 6.56
N LEU A 94 -13.30 -1.96 6.78
CA LEU A 94 -14.33 -2.44 5.84
C LEU A 94 -14.70 -1.35 4.83
N GLY A 95 -13.75 -0.89 4.04
CA GLY A 95 -13.98 0.17 3.06
C GLY A 95 -13.09 0.02 1.82
N THR A 96 -13.70 -0.02 0.65
CA THR A 96 -12.97 0.13 -0.62
C THR A 96 -12.45 1.56 -0.74
N TRP A 97 -11.23 1.71 -1.20
CA TRP A 97 -10.69 3.03 -1.53
C TRP A 97 -9.83 2.98 -2.79
N VAL A 98 -9.79 4.08 -3.53
CA VAL A 98 -8.86 4.32 -4.63
C VAL A 98 -8.29 5.72 -4.50
N ASP A 99 -6.98 5.83 -4.56
CA ASP A 99 -6.26 7.10 -4.55
C ASP A 99 -5.69 7.40 -5.93
N PHE A 100 -5.74 8.67 -6.30
CA PHE A 100 -5.18 9.21 -7.54
C PHE A 100 -4.09 10.21 -7.15
N ALA A 101 -2.89 10.02 -7.68
CA ALA A 101 -1.79 10.96 -7.51
C ALA A 101 -1.29 11.44 -8.87
N ALA A 102 -0.95 12.71 -8.97
CA ALA A 102 -0.41 13.29 -10.20
C ALA A 102 0.93 12.63 -10.56
N SER A 103 1.09 12.25 -11.83
CA SER A 103 2.31 11.65 -12.38
C SER A 103 2.74 12.31 -13.68
N SER A 104 3.92 11.98 -14.18
CA SER A 104 4.39 12.46 -15.50
C SER A 104 3.47 12.08 -16.64
N ASP A 105 2.76 10.96 -16.53
CA ASP A 105 1.89 10.40 -17.56
C ASP A 105 0.41 10.80 -17.36
N GLY A 106 0.13 11.65 -16.36
CA GLY A 106 -1.18 12.13 -15.99
C GLY A 106 -1.53 11.78 -14.55
N ALA A 107 -1.82 10.52 -14.25
CA ALA A 107 -2.08 10.05 -12.89
C ALA A 107 -1.57 8.62 -12.67
N MET A 108 -1.12 8.34 -11.46
CA MET A 108 -0.95 7.02 -10.88
C MET A 108 -2.12 6.75 -9.97
N ILE A 109 -2.60 5.51 -9.95
CA ILE A 109 -3.63 5.06 -9.02
C ILE A 109 -3.12 3.89 -8.19
N MET A 110 -3.60 3.82 -6.97
CA MET A 110 -3.55 2.63 -6.13
C MET A 110 -4.82 2.54 -5.29
N GLY A 111 -5.21 1.34 -4.92
CA GLY A 111 -6.43 1.15 -4.17
C GLY A 111 -6.51 -0.22 -3.51
N ASP A 112 -7.51 -0.36 -2.66
CA ASP A 112 -7.83 -1.60 -1.98
C ASP A 112 -9.35 -1.83 -2.07
N LEU A 113 -9.73 -2.94 -2.67
CA LEU A 113 -11.12 -3.32 -2.92
C LEU A 113 -11.58 -4.34 -1.88
N VAL A 114 -12.69 -4.07 -1.22
CA VAL A 114 -13.41 -5.07 -0.42
C VAL A 114 -14.30 -5.90 -1.33
N LEU A 115 -14.10 -7.20 -1.34
CA LEU A 115 -14.76 -8.14 -2.24
C LEU A 115 -15.38 -9.29 -1.46
N THR A 116 -16.59 -9.68 -1.82
CA THR A 116 -17.17 -10.97 -1.41
C THR A 116 -16.55 -12.09 -2.22
N GLU A 117 -16.76 -13.34 -1.81
CA GLU A 117 -16.29 -14.52 -2.58
C GLU A 117 -16.82 -14.52 -4.01
N ASN A 118 -18.06 -14.06 -4.23
CA ASN A 118 -18.67 -13.97 -5.55
C ASN A 118 -18.05 -12.88 -6.43
N ASP A 119 -17.54 -11.80 -5.82
CA ASP A 119 -16.89 -10.68 -6.54
C ASP A 119 -15.51 -11.07 -7.09
N LEU A 120 -14.75 -11.95 -6.39
CA LEU A 120 -13.33 -12.18 -6.65
C LEU A 120 -13.02 -12.44 -8.12
N LYS A 121 -13.59 -13.49 -8.68
CA LYS A 121 -13.28 -13.90 -10.06
C LYS A 121 -13.70 -12.86 -11.11
N PRO A 122 -14.94 -12.35 -11.13
CA PRO A 122 -15.36 -11.37 -12.15
C PRO A 122 -14.61 -10.03 -12.01
N VAL A 123 -14.27 -9.59 -10.79
CA VAL A 123 -13.51 -8.34 -10.58
C VAL A 123 -12.06 -8.50 -11.00
N GLN A 124 -11.39 -9.63 -10.72
CA GLN A 124 -10.06 -9.93 -11.24
C GLN A 124 -10.02 -9.86 -12.77
N GLN A 125 -11.01 -10.50 -13.42
CA GLN A 125 -11.10 -10.49 -14.89
C GLN A 125 -11.26 -9.06 -15.42
N GLU A 126 -12.06 -8.23 -14.74
CA GLU A 126 -12.28 -6.85 -15.14
C GLU A 126 -10.99 -6.00 -14.96
N ILE A 127 -10.28 -6.12 -13.83
CA ILE A 127 -9.02 -5.41 -13.59
C ILE A 127 -8.01 -5.72 -14.70
N ILE A 128 -7.83 -7.01 -15.05
CA ILE A 128 -6.92 -7.42 -16.11
C ILE A 128 -7.39 -6.91 -17.48
N ARG A 129 -8.70 -6.96 -17.78
CA ARG A 129 -9.27 -6.44 -19.01
C ARG A 129 -9.02 -4.93 -19.18
N GLN A 130 -9.01 -4.18 -18.09
CA GLN A 130 -8.71 -2.76 -18.07
C GLN A 130 -7.19 -2.47 -18.15
N GLY A 131 -6.34 -3.50 -18.12
CA GLY A 131 -4.88 -3.33 -18.09
C GLY A 131 -4.38 -2.67 -16.81
N LEU A 132 -5.07 -2.90 -15.70
CA LEU A 132 -4.62 -2.56 -14.35
C LEU A 132 -3.86 -3.73 -13.73
N THR A 133 -3.04 -3.44 -12.71
CA THR A 133 -2.24 -4.43 -11.99
C THR A 133 -2.98 -4.86 -10.73
N ILE A 134 -2.94 -6.16 -10.40
CA ILE A 134 -3.28 -6.69 -9.08
C ILE A 134 -1.96 -6.94 -8.36
N SER A 135 -1.74 -6.29 -7.23
CA SER A 135 -0.51 -6.44 -6.44
C SER A 135 -0.67 -7.37 -5.23
N ALA A 136 -1.89 -7.55 -4.73
CA ALA A 136 -2.20 -8.52 -3.68
C ALA A 136 -3.68 -8.93 -3.70
N ILE A 137 -3.93 -10.14 -3.21
CA ILE A 137 -5.25 -10.63 -2.78
C ILE A 137 -5.01 -11.17 -1.38
N HIS A 138 -5.71 -10.63 -0.38
CA HIS A 138 -5.39 -10.88 1.02
C HIS A 138 -6.63 -10.73 1.92
N ASN A 139 -6.47 -11.04 3.18
CA ASN A 139 -7.48 -10.87 4.22
C ASN A 139 -7.09 -9.74 5.17
N HIS A 140 -8.08 -8.97 5.66
CA HIS A 140 -7.92 -8.15 6.87
C HIS A 140 -8.30 -8.95 8.12
N PHE A 141 -9.12 -9.99 7.96
CA PHE A 141 -9.63 -10.84 9.03
C PHE A 141 -9.70 -12.29 8.57
N ILE A 142 -9.47 -13.25 9.47
CA ILE A 142 -9.53 -14.68 9.11
C ILE A 142 -10.92 -15.26 9.34
N ARG A 143 -11.55 -14.96 10.48
CA ARG A 143 -12.85 -15.55 10.89
C ARG A 143 -14.02 -14.62 10.64
N ASN A 144 -13.93 -13.83 9.58
CA ASN A 144 -14.99 -12.90 9.21
C ASN A 144 -16.21 -13.62 8.59
N HIS A 145 -17.38 -13.16 8.96
CA HIS A 145 -18.64 -13.68 8.42
C HIS A 145 -19.61 -12.53 8.12
N PRO A 146 -20.15 -12.42 6.87
CA PRO A 146 -19.77 -13.19 5.68
C PRO A 146 -18.28 -13.01 5.34
N ASN A 147 -17.71 -13.97 4.62
CA ASN A 147 -16.31 -13.90 4.21
C ASN A 147 -16.10 -12.76 3.19
N VAL A 148 -15.16 -11.89 3.49
CA VAL A 148 -14.71 -10.82 2.59
C VAL A 148 -13.20 -10.91 2.40
N MET A 149 -12.78 -10.62 1.17
CA MET A 149 -11.40 -10.57 0.74
C MET A 149 -11.04 -9.14 0.33
N TYR A 150 -9.77 -8.85 0.30
CA TYR A 150 -9.25 -7.55 -0.10
C TYR A 150 -8.32 -7.71 -1.30
N MET A 151 -8.35 -6.73 -2.20
CA MET A 151 -7.54 -6.81 -3.42
C MET A 151 -6.93 -5.45 -3.74
N HIS A 152 -5.60 -5.39 -3.68
CA HIS A 152 -4.89 -4.21 -4.13
C HIS A 152 -4.81 -4.14 -5.64
N LEU A 153 -5.09 -2.94 -6.17
CA LEU A 153 -4.96 -2.62 -7.57
C LEU A 153 -4.08 -1.37 -7.76
N GLY A 154 -3.41 -1.31 -8.90
CA GLY A 154 -2.59 -0.17 -9.30
C GLY A 154 -2.58 0.03 -10.80
N GLY A 155 -2.07 1.18 -11.22
CA GLY A 155 -1.89 1.51 -12.62
C GLY A 155 -1.54 2.98 -12.83
N SER A 156 -1.19 3.33 -14.07
CA SER A 156 -0.89 4.71 -14.47
C SER A 156 -1.38 5.00 -15.89
N GLY A 157 -1.42 6.28 -16.24
CA GLY A 157 -1.82 6.76 -17.55
C GLY A 157 -2.48 8.13 -17.49
N SER A 158 -3.13 8.57 -18.60
CA SER A 158 -3.86 9.82 -18.54
C SER A 158 -4.97 9.77 -17.50
N LEU A 159 -5.19 10.87 -16.77
CA LEU A 159 -6.16 10.95 -15.68
C LEU A 159 -7.53 10.40 -16.06
N GLU A 160 -8.05 10.80 -17.22
CA GLU A 160 -9.35 10.36 -17.70
C GLU A 160 -9.40 8.85 -17.95
N GLN A 161 -8.35 8.28 -18.57
CA GLN A 161 -8.28 6.85 -18.83
C GLN A 161 -8.23 6.02 -17.54
N VAL A 162 -7.38 6.39 -16.58
CA VAL A 162 -7.30 5.63 -15.32
C VAL A 162 -8.58 5.77 -14.49
N ALA A 163 -9.24 6.94 -14.50
CA ALA A 163 -10.53 7.11 -13.86
C ALA A 163 -11.65 6.25 -14.50
N GLN A 164 -11.66 6.14 -15.84
CA GLN A 164 -12.59 5.24 -16.56
C GLN A 164 -12.33 3.77 -16.24
N LYS A 165 -11.07 3.34 -16.17
CA LYS A 165 -10.70 1.98 -15.78
C LYS A 165 -11.16 1.65 -14.36
N VAL A 166 -10.91 2.56 -13.40
CA VAL A 166 -11.41 2.42 -12.02
C VAL A 166 -12.93 2.33 -12.00
N LYS A 167 -13.62 3.21 -12.74
CA LYS A 167 -15.09 3.15 -12.85
C LYS A 167 -15.58 1.79 -13.32
N ALA A 168 -14.97 1.24 -14.37
CA ALA A 168 -15.35 -0.08 -14.89
C ALA A 168 -15.21 -1.19 -13.84
N VAL A 169 -14.14 -1.16 -13.03
CA VAL A 169 -13.93 -2.11 -11.92
C VAL A 169 -15.01 -1.94 -10.84
N LEU A 170 -15.30 -0.70 -10.43
CA LEU A 170 -16.35 -0.41 -9.44
C LEU A 170 -17.74 -0.78 -9.94
N ASP A 171 -18.03 -0.54 -11.22
CA ASP A 171 -19.30 -0.94 -11.85
C ASP A 171 -19.44 -2.48 -11.91
N LYS A 172 -18.32 -3.21 -12.12
CA LYS A 172 -18.35 -4.68 -12.05
C LYS A 172 -18.72 -5.19 -10.66
N ILE A 173 -18.22 -4.56 -9.60
CA ILE A 173 -18.63 -4.90 -8.22
C ILE A 173 -20.14 -4.66 -8.05
N LYS A 174 -20.66 -3.51 -8.50
CA LYS A 174 -22.09 -3.19 -8.44
C LYS A 174 -22.96 -4.18 -9.23
N GLU A 175 -22.49 -4.58 -10.41
CA GLU A 175 -23.16 -5.57 -11.26
C GLU A 175 -23.27 -6.92 -10.55
N VAL A 176 -22.17 -7.44 -9.99
CA VAL A 176 -22.13 -8.74 -9.33
C VAL A 176 -23.00 -8.75 -8.07
N ARG A 177 -22.99 -7.66 -7.29
CA ARG A 177 -23.79 -7.54 -6.06
C ARG A 177 -25.25 -7.15 -6.30
N GLY A 178 -25.61 -6.77 -7.53
CA GLY A 178 -26.95 -6.28 -7.86
C GLY A 178 -27.30 -4.93 -7.25
N GLY A 179 -26.31 -4.14 -6.82
CA GLY A 179 -26.52 -2.83 -6.19
C GLY A 179 -25.24 -2.09 -5.86
N ASP A 180 -25.39 -0.84 -5.39
CA ASP A 180 -24.26 -0.01 -4.98
C ASP A 180 -23.86 -0.32 -3.52
N PRO A 181 -22.64 -0.79 -3.25
CA PRO A 181 -22.16 -1.11 -1.90
C PRO A 181 -22.32 0.02 -0.90
N SER A 182 -22.24 1.28 -1.35
CA SER A 182 -22.37 2.44 -0.47
C SER A 182 -23.80 2.74 0.01
N LYS A 183 -24.81 2.13 -0.59
CA LYS A 183 -26.23 2.47 -0.36
C LYS A 183 -26.90 1.76 0.80
N GLY A 184 -26.33 0.69 1.31
CA GLY A 184 -26.85 -0.02 2.47
C GLY A 184 -26.68 0.74 3.78
N THR A 185 -27.14 0.13 4.86
CA THR A 185 -26.99 0.65 6.24
C THR A 185 -26.25 -0.33 7.17
N ALA A 186 -25.96 -1.53 6.69
CA ALA A 186 -25.46 -2.64 7.51
C ALA A 186 -24.18 -2.30 8.29
N SER A 187 -23.22 -1.59 7.69
CA SER A 187 -21.97 -1.19 8.36
C SER A 187 -21.90 0.30 8.70
N ASN A 188 -23.00 1.04 8.59
CA ASN A 188 -23.00 2.50 8.77
C ASN A 188 -23.24 2.95 10.22
N GLU A 189 -23.74 2.08 11.08
CA GLU A 189 -23.99 2.39 12.49
C GLU A 189 -22.70 2.45 13.29
N ALA A 190 -22.73 3.28 14.33
CA ALA A 190 -21.63 3.33 15.32
C ALA A 190 -21.58 2.03 16.13
N VAL A 191 -20.39 1.59 16.47
CA VAL A 191 -20.16 0.46 17.37
C VAL A 191 -19.99 0.97 18.81
N PRO A 192 -20.35 0.16 19.84
CA PRO A 192 -20.13 0.51 21.23
C PRO A 192 -18.63 0.72 21.51
N ASN A 193 -18.31 1.78 22.28
CA ASN A 193 -16.96 2.05 22.72
C ASN A 193 -16.95 2.71 24.11
N SER A 194 -16.19 2.13 25.02
CA SER A 194 -15.95 2.67 26.36
C SER A 194 -14.45 2.64 26.74
N LEU A 195 -13.57 2.61 25.75
CA LEU A 195 -12.11 2.56 25.92
C LEU A 195 -11.58 3.83 26.61
N ASP A 196 -10.59 3.66 27.49
CA ASP A 196 -9.79 4.79 27.98
C ASP A 196 -8.77 5.21 26.91
N THR A 197 -9.19 6.12 26.07
CA THR A 197 -8.38 6.61 24.94
C THR A 197 -7.10 7.32 25.39
N ARG A 198 -7.07 7.94 26.57
CA ARG A 198 -5.87 8.60 27.11
C ARG A 198 -4.81 7.59 27.51
N GLN A 199 -5.22 6.49 28.15
CA GLN A 199 -4.29 5.42 28.49
C GLN A 199 -3.76 4.72 27.23
N LEU A 200 -4.63 4.47 26.23
CA LEU A 200 -4.22 3.94 24.94
C LEU A 200 -3.16 4.84 24.27
N ASP A 201 -3.40 6.15 24.19
CA ASP A 201 -2.45 7.11 23.63
C ASP A 201 -1.10 7.10 24.37
N THR A 202 -1.14 6.99 25.69
CA THR A 202 0.07 6.95 26.51
C THR A 202 0.92 5.72 26.21
N ILE A 203 0.29 4.54 26.05
CA ILE A 203 0.99 3.28 25.75
C ILE A 203 1.48 3.26 24.31
N VAL A 204 0.60 3.58 23.36
CA VAL A 204 0.93 3.55 21.92
C VAL A 204 1.93 4.64 21.56
N GLY A 205 1.92 5.77 22.28
CA GLY A 205 2.83 6.90 22.05
C GLY A 205 2.42 7.80 20.88
N TYR A 206 1.17 7.72 20.43
CA TYR A 206 0.59 8.51 19.36
C TYR A 206 -0.80 8.99 19.73
N LYS A 207 -1.35 9.90 18.94
CA LYS A 207 -2.75 10.33 19.01
C LYS A 207 -3.57 9.63 17.94
N ALA A 208 -4.79 9.24 18.28
CA ALA A 208 -5.74 8.64 17.38
C ALA A 208 -7.01 9.48 17.25
N GLU A 209 -7.84 9.11 16.28
CA GLU A 209 -9.12 9.78 16.00
C GLU A 209 -10.28 8.82 16.29
N MET A 210 -11.36 9.37 16.87
CA MET A 210 -12.60 8.62 17.12
C MET A 210 -13.55 8.76 15.94
N SER A 211 -13.97 7.65 15.38
CA SER A 211 -14.97 7.62 14.32
C SER A 211 -15.95 6.47 14.53
N LYS A 212 -17.24 6.81 14.76
CA LYS A 212 -18.32 5.84 14.93
C LYS A 212 -18.04 4.73 15.97
N GLY A 213 -17.36 5.09 17.07
CA GLY A 213 -17.02 4.14 18.13
C GLY A 213 -15.71 3.36 17.87
N VAL A 214 -14.99 3.64 16.80
CA VAL A 214 -13.66 3.10 16.53
C VAL A 214 -12.61 4.17 16.82
N TYR A 215 -11.61 3.83 17.63
CA TYR A 215 -10.47 4.70 17.93
C TYR A 215 -9.27 4.27 17.10
N LYS A 216 -8.90 5.08 16.07
CA LYS A 216 -7.96 4.69 15.01
C LYS A 216 -6.70 5.56 14.99
N TYR A 217 -5.56 4.93 15.17
CA TYR A 217 -4.24 5.48 14.91
C TYR A 217 -3.89 5.38 13.41
N THR A 218 -3.28 6.43 12.88
CA THR A 218 -2.66 6.43 11.54
C THR A 218 -1.26 7.01 11.67
N ILE A 219 -0.25 6.18 11.44
CA ILE A 219 1.13 6.46 11.78
C ILE A 219 1.97 6.37 10.49
N GLY A 220 2.42 7.50 9.96
CA GLY A 220 3.26 7.56 8.75
C GLY A 220 4.68 7.03 8.97
N ARG A 221 5.45 6.83 7.89
CA ARG A 221 6.86 6.39 7.86
C ARG A 221 7.77 7.51 7.30
N PRO A 222 7.98 8.63 8.05
CA PRO A 222 8.80 9.74 7.57
C PRO A 222 10.29 9.38 7.41
N ASP A 223 10.72 8.27 7.99
CA ASP A 223 12.06 7.70 7.88
C ASP A 223 12.32 7.00 6.54
N VAL A 224 11.27 6.73 5.74
CA VAL A 224 11.37 6.04 4.45
C VAL A 224 10.77 6.91 3.34
N SER A 225 11.54 7.17 2.30
CA SER A 225 11.06 7.81 1.07
C SER A 225 10.65 6.73 0.07
N LEU A 226 9.35 6.50 -0.06
CA LEU A 226 8.78 5.49 -0.94
C LEU A 226 8.37 6.09 -2.28
N LYS A 227 8.70 5.41 -3.36
CA LYS A 227 8.27 5.78 -4.71
C LYS A 227 7.68 4.58 -5.46
N GLU A 228 6.64 4.85 -6.23
CA GLU A 228 6.03 3.93 -7.20
C GLU A 228 5.83 4.68 -8.51
N HIS A 229 6.29 4.14 -9.64
CA HIS A 229 6.23 4.81 -10.96
C HIS A 229 6.72 6.28 -10.95
N GLY A 230 7.75 6.58 -10.13
CA GLY A 230 8.29 7.94 -10.00
C GLY A 230 7.48 8.89 -9.10
N VAL A 231 6.29 8.50 -8.67
CA VAL A 231 5.44 9.23 -7.71
C VAL A 231 5.83 8.89 -6.29
N THR A 232 5.92 9.90 -5.42
CA THR A 232 6.12 9.67 -3.98
C THR A 232 4.83 9.17 -3.36
N VAL A 233 4.89 8.00 -2.72
CA VAL A 233 3.74 7.42 -2.01
C VAL A 233 3.70 7.96 -0.58
N THR A 234 2.60 8.56 -0.20
CA THR A 234 2.45 9.27 1.08
C THR A 234 1.62 8.47 2.09
N THR A 235 1.58 8.97 3.32
CA THR A 235 0.68 8.46 4.36
C THR A 235 -0.79 8.44 3.92
N PHE A 236 -1.21 9.43 3.14
CA PHE A 236 -2.58 9.53 2.65
C PHE A 236 -2.90 8.44 1.63
N MET A 237 -1.95 8.07 0.78
CA MET A 237 -2.07 6.95 -0.17
C MET A 237 -2.05 5.55 0.48
N GLY A 238 -1.91 5.46 1.81
CA GLY A 238 -1.87 4.17 2.50
C GLY A 238 -0.46 3.72 2.92
N PHE A 239 0.59 4.55 2.69
CA PHE A 239 1.92 4.28 3.22
C PHE A 239 1.99 4.68 4.70
N ASN A 240 1.29 3.91 5.53
CA ASN A 240 1.20 4.13 6.96
C ASN A 240 0.96 2.81 7.71
N THR A 241 1.34 2.78 8.98
CA THR A 241 0.82 1.81 9.92
C THR A 241 -0.48 2.36 10.50
N TRP A 242 -1.55 1.57 10.52
CA TRP A 242 -2.76 1.95 11.23
C TRP A 242 -3.17 0.88 12.24
N ALA A 243 -3.83 1.31 13.30
CA ALA A 243 -4.41 0.44 14.33
C ALA A 243 -5.76 1.00 14.77
N ALA A 244 -6.80 0.19 14.71
CA ALA A 244 -8.16 0.55 15.01
C ALA A 244 -8.68 -0.29 16.20
N PHE A 245 -9.10 0.38 17.27
CA PHE A 245 -9.62 -0.23 18.49
C PHE A 245 -11.12 0.01 18.63
N GLN A 246 -11.87 -1.00 19.07
CA GLN A 246 -13.25 -0.88 19.50
C GLN A 246 -13.54 -1.77 20.73
N GLY A 247 -14.63 -1.51 21.43
CA GLY A 247 -15.09 -2.32 22.58
C GLY A 247 -14.94 -1.62 23.91
N SER A 248 -14.59 -2.39 24.95
CA SER A 248 -14.45 -1.94 26.34
C SER A 248 -13.03 -2.21 26.87
N PRO A 249 -12.65 -1.68 28.06
CA PRO A 249 -11.33 -1.93 28.63
C PRO A 249 -10.97 -3.41 28.76
N ASP A 250 -11.92 -4.25 29.17
CA ASP A 250 -11.69 -5.67 29.44
C ASP A 250 -11.97 -6.56 28.23
N HIS A 251 -12.70 -6.06 27.24
CA HIS A 251 -13.06 -6.80 26.02
C HIS A 251 -13.03 -5.87 24.81
N ALA A 252 -11.87 -5.72 24.24
CA ALA A 252 -11.60 -4.90 23.06
C ALA A 252 -11.15 -5.77 21.89
N ALA A 253 -11.36 -5.24 20.67
CA ALA A 253 -10.72 -5.73 19.47
C ALA A 253 -9.75 -4.67 18.92
N VAL A 254 -8.62 -5.13 18.36
CA VAL A 254 -7.69 -4.33 17.57
C VAL A 254 -7.50 -4.97 16.19
N ALA A 255 -7.64 -4.16 15.16
CA ALA A 255 -7.27 -4.51 13.79
C ALA A 255 -6.28 -3.48 13.25
N GLY A 256 -5.45 -3.87 12.31
CA GLY A 256 -4.53 -2.92 11.72
C GLY A 256 -3.72 -3.45 10.55
N ASP A 257 -2.83 -2.59 10.10
CA ASP A 257 -1.87 -2.87 9.04
C ASP A 257 -0.52 -2.24 9.41
N PHE A 258 0.54 -3.02 9.41
CA PHE A 258 1.91 -2.54 9.58
C PHE A 258 2.56 -2.28 8.24
N THR A 259 3.23 -1.14 8.10
CA THR A 259 4.15 -0.84 7.00
C THR A 259 5.59 -1.12 7.44
N MET A 260 6.30 -1.99 6.73
CA MET A 260 7.59 -2.52 7.15
C MET A 260 8.62 -2.58 6.01
N LEU A 261 9.88 -2.35 6.36
CA LEU A 261 11.02 -2.78 5.56
C LEU A 261 11.23 -4.29 5.71
N GLU A 262 11.96 -4.90 4.79
CA GLU A 262 12.19 -6.35 4.75
C GLU A 262 12.74 -6.90 6.08
N ASN A 263 13.73 -6.24 6.68
CA ASN A 263 14.35 -6.66 7.94
C ASN A 263 13.46 -6.47 9.18
N GLU A 264 12.39 -5.68 9.08
CA GLU A 264 11.45 -5.44 10.17
C GLU A 264 10.37 -6.54 10.26
N VAL A 265 10.04 -7.18 9.14
CA VAL A 265 8.93 -8.16 9.05
C VAL A 265 9.00 -9.26 10.12
N PRO A 266 10.09 -10.02 10.29
CA PRO A 266 10.14 -11.09 11.29
C PRO A 266 10.08 -10.57 12.72
N LEU A 267 10.56 -9.35 12.98
CA LEU A 267 10.58 -8.74 14.30
C LEU A 267 9.18 -8.27 14.71
N VAL A 268 8.46 -7.63 13.80
CA VAL A 268 7.07 -7.19 14.00
C VAL A 268 6.15 -8.39 14.21
N ILE A 269 6.27 -9.43 13.37
CA ILE A 269 5.49 -10.68 13.53
C ILE A 269 5.72 -11.28 14.92
N LYS A 270 6.99 -11.40 15.33
CA LYS A 270 7.34 -11.94 16.64
C LYS A 270 6.71 -11.14 17.77
N ALA A 271 6.84 -9.81 17.73
CA ALA A 271 6.28 -8.94 18.77
C ALA A 271 4.76 -9.04 18.88
N LEU A 272 4.03 -9.08 17.75
CA LEU A 272 2.57 -9.25 17.74
C LEU A 272 2.16 -10.60 18.36
N VAL A 273 2.75 -11.69 17.90
CA VAL A 273 2.41 -13.05 18.33
C VAL A 273 2.72 -13.28 19.83
N GLU A 274 3.85 -12.76 20.33
CA GLU A 274 4.22 -12.84 21.74
C GLU A 274 3.25 -12.09 22.67
N HIS A 275 2.47 -11.14 22.13
CA HIS A 275 1.44 -10.40 22.85
C HIS A 275 0.00 -10.87 22.53
N GLY A 276 -0.14 -12.06 21.92
CA GLY A 276 -1.46 -12.64 21.62
C GLY A 276 -2.23 -11.96 20.50
N ILE A 277 -1.54 -11.18 19.66
CA ILE A 277 -2.12 -10.56 18.46
C ILE A 277 -1.81 -11.44 17.25
N GLU A 278 -2.87 -11.89 16.58
CA GLU A 278 -2.77 -12.80 15.44
C GLU A 278 -2.34 -12.05 14.16
N VAL A 279 -1.37 -12.59 13.45
CA VAL A 279 -1.01 -12.12 12.10
C VAL A 279 -1.96 -12.75 11.09
N VAL A 280 -2.60 -11.92 10.28
CA VAL A 280 -3.63 -12.33 9.33
C VAL A 280 -3.07 -12.50 7.92
N ALA A 281 -2.29 -11.53 7.46
CA ALA A 281 -1.68 -11.54 6.13
C ALA A 281 -0.38 -10.75 6.10
N VAL A 282 0.58 -11.20 5.31
CA VAL A 282 1.74 -10.40 4.87
C VAL A 282 1.60 -10.22 3.36
N HIS A 283 1.61 -8.98 2.88
CA HIS A 283 1.27 -8.67 1.50
C HIS A 283 1.99 -7.42 0.98
N ASN A 284 1.77 -7.08 -0.28
CA ASN A 284 2.27 -5.88 -0.94
C ASN A 284 1.10 -4.96 -1.32
N HIS A 285 1.29 -3.65 -1.26
CA HIS A 285 0.36 -2.70 -1.89
C HIS A 285 0.72 -2.44 -3.36
N MET A 286 2.00 -2.55 -3.70
CA MET A 286 2.58 -2.23 -5.00
C MET A 286 3.52 -3.36 -5.46
N VAL A 287 4.03 -3.28 -6.69
CA VAL A 287 4.99 -4.27 -7.22
C VAL A 287 6.30 -3.67 -7.74
N HIS A 288 6.35 -2.36 -7.96
CA HIS A 288 7.51 -1.65 -8.52
C HIS A 288 8.09 -0.59 -7.57
N GLU A 289 7.63 -0.59 -6.33
CA GLU A 289 8.04 0.39 -5.33
C GLU A 289 9.51 0.25 -4.92
N GLN A 290 10.10 1.39 -4.53
CA GLN A 290 11.44 1.46 -3.97
C GLN A 290 11.50 2.43 -2.79
N PRO A 291 12.07 1.99 -1.64
CA PRO A 291 12.53 0.62 -1.35
C PRO A 291 11.38 -0.39 -1.31
N ARG A 292 11.70 -1.68 -1.33
CA ARG A 292 10.70 -2.75 -1.14
C ARG A 292 10.05 -2.63 0.23
N ILE A 293 8.71 -2.57 0.24
CA ILE A 293 7.89 -2.45 1.44
C ILE A 293 6.96 -3.67 1.56
N PHE A 294 6.77 -4.11 2.79
CA PHE A 294 5.81 -5.15 3.15
C PHE A 294 4.74 -4.56 4.06
N PHE A 295 3.52 -5.07 3.91
CA PHE A 295 2.37 -4.74 4.73
C PHE A 295 1.90 -5.98 5.47
N LEU A 296 1.34 -5.78 6.68
CA LEU A 296 0.92 -6.89 7.51
C LEU A 296 -0.37 -6.57 8.25
N HIS A 297 -1.43 -7.30 7.92
CA HIS A 297 -2.66 -7.25 8.69
C HIS A 297 -2.60 -8.13 9.93
N TYR A 298 -3.22 -7.63 10.99
CA TYR A 298 -3.29 -8.31 12.28
C TYR A 298 -4.65 -8.10 12.94
N TRP A 299 -4.99 -9.03 13.82
CA TRP A 299 -6.21 -9.03 14.61
C TRP A 299 -5.92 -9.50 16.04
N GLY A 300 -6.53 -8.84 17.03
CA GLY A 300 -6.42 -9.25 18.43
C GLY A 300 -7.69 -8.94 19.20
N VAL A 301 -8.07 -9.82 20.12
CA VAL A 301 -9.18 -9.65 21.05
C VAL A 301 -8.70 -9.88 22.47
N GLY A 302 -9.03 -8.96 23.38
CA GLY A 302 -8.64 -9.07 24.79
C GLY A 302 -8.74 -7.76 25.55
N ASN A 303 -7.95 -7.66 26.64
CA ASN A 303 -7.85 -6.42 27.40
C ASN A 303 -7.19 -5.31 26.56
N ALA A 304 -7.83 -4.16 26.48
CA ALA A 304 -7.44 -3.05 25.60
C ALA A 304 -5.99 -2.57 25.83
N LEU A 305 -5.54 -2.50 27.11
CA LEU A 305 -4.19 -2.02 27.42
C LEU A 305 -3.13 -3.07 27.08
N GLN A 306 -3.43 -4.36 27.22
CA GLN A 306 -2.52 -5.43 26.80
C GLN A 306 -2.37 -5.44 25.26
N LEU A 307 -3.46 -5.26 24.52
CA LEU A 307 -3.42 -5.12 23.05
C LEU A 307 -2.60 -3.88 22.64
N ALA A 308 -2.77 -2.75 23.33
CA ALA A 308 -1.97 -1.54 23.11
C ALA A 308 -0.48 -1.75 23.39
N GLN A 309 -0.14 -2.50 24.45
CA GLN A 309 1.26 -2.88 24.75
C GLN A 309 1.86 -3.74 23.63
N GLY A 310 1.10 -4.72 23.13
CA GLY A 310 1.52 -5.54 21.99
C GLY A 310 1.74 -4.71 20.71
N LEU A 311 0.82 -3.79 20.41
CA LEU A 311 0.98 -2.84 19.33
C LEU A 311 2.24 -1.98 19.50
N ARG A 312 2.48 -1.45 20.71
CA ARG A 312 3.69 -0.66 21.01
C ARG A 312 4.97 -1.47 20.82
N ALA A 313 5.00 -2.71 21.34
CA ALA A 313 6.13 -3.61 21.17
C ALA A 313 6.45 -3.87 19.69
N ALA A 314 5.41 -4.04 18.86
CA ALA A 314 5.56 -4.20 17.42
C ALA A 314 6.02 -2.91 16.71
N LEU A 315 5.49 -1.75 17.09
CA LEU A 315 5.94 -0.44 16.59
C LEU A 315 7.41 -0.17 16.93
N ASP A 316 7.91 -0.66 18.06
CA ASP A 316 9.31 -0.55 18.44
C ASP A 316 10.27 -1.38 17.58
N GLN A 317 9.77 -2.34 16.82
CA GLN A 317 10.56 -3.12 15.88
C GLN A 317 10.74 -2.42 14.52
N THR A 318 10.03 -1.34 14.27
CA THR A 318 10.25 -0.51 13.07
C THR A 318 11.31 0.54 13.35
N SER A 319 12.05 1.00 12.33
CA SER A 319 13.24 1.88 12.46
C SER A 319 12.98 3.26 13.11
N ARG A 320 11.78 3.47 13.63
CA ARG A 320 11.36 4.70 14.36
C ARG A 320 12.03 4.88 15.72
N LYS A 321 12.77 3.88 16.21
CA LYS A 321 13.44 3.95 17.52
C LYS A 321 14.36 5.16 17.71
N ASN A 322 14.90 5.71 16.63
CA ASN A 322 15.91 6.77 16.73
C ASN A 322 15.34 8.17 16.97
N ASN A 323 14.04 8.40 16.81
CA ASN A 323 13.46 9.74 16.96
C ASN A 323 12.74 9.99 18.30
N SER A 324 12.35 8.95 19.03
CA SER A 324 11.68 9.12 20.34
C SER A 324 12.65 9.22 21.52
N MET A 325 13.90 8.77 21.38
CA MET A 325 14.89 8.81 22.48
C MET A 325 15.88 10.00 22.40
N SER A 326 15.93 10.76 21.32
CA SER A 326 16.82 11.93 21.24
C SER A 326 16.29 13.18 21.94
N GLY A 327 15.07 13.13 22.52
CA GLY A 327 14.46 14.24 23.25
C GLY A 327 14.60 14.18 24.77
N MET A 328 15.15 13.11 25.35
CA MET A 328 15.39 12.99 26.79
C MET A 328 16.87 13.01 27.13
N HIS A 329 17.55 14.11 26.84
CA HIS A 329 18.73 14.47 27.59
C HIS A 329 18.26 15.12 28.89
N MET A 330 18.26 14.35 29.97
CA MET A 330 18.29 14.92 31.31
C MET A 330 19.65 15.64 31.45
N ASN A 331 19.59 16.96 31.59
CA ASN A 331 20.71 17.71 32.13
C ASN A 331 20.87 17.38 33.63
N PRO A 332 22.12 17.31 34.11
CA PRO A 332 22.45 16.97 35.49
C PRO A 332 22.01 18.05 36.48
#